data_fcf03340afe3030ce444ba5e22b80fd4
#
_entry.id   fcf03340afe3030ce444ba5e22b80fd4
#
_cell.length_a   1.000
_cell.length_b   1.000
_cell.length_c   1.000
_cell.angle_alpha   90.00
_cell.angle_beta   90.00
_cell.angle_gamma   90.00
#
_symmetry.space_group_name_H-M   'P 1'
#
loop_
_entity.id
_entity.type
_entity.pdbx_description
1 polymer ?
#
loop_
_entity_poly.entity_id
_entity_poly.type
_entity_poly.pdbx_seq_one_letter_code
_entity_poly.pdbx_strand_id
1 'polypeptide(L)'
;MDKYIIKQNTKGQYQVIKEGNKRATAVFENERDARDYALERRTIANEKELDRKRSGRAILNFFIGILGLAIGLVVGFIGGNSYLNLEDNHNEPGIISTDVFSIHFLELGNEYTGDSIYIKAGGNDILIDAGSRGNSAQAICEYVDDYCEDGILEYVIATHAHQDHIAGFVGTSNIPGIFDYYKCETIIDFPLTNASTKVYNEYVLKRDAEVKNDGAKHYTALECYNNEDGAKKTYEIGDGITMSILYNYFYDHETSDENDYSVCVLFNDGVNNYLFTGDLESEGEEKLVEYNDLPQCKVFKAGHHGSKTSSSIKLLEVIKPEIVCVCCCTGSDEYTDDNAIMFPSQPFIDRVAKYTDLIYATTIVSNNEERFKSLNGNIVVSLKDGVVTVNCSNNNVILKETDWFKKNRTWPADGK
;
A
#
# COMPACT_ATOMS: atom_id res chain seq x y z
N MET A 1 -17.50 -11.87 -6.14
CA MET A 1 -17.99 -10.51 -5.83
C MET A 1 -18.83 -9.95 -6.94
N ASP A 2 -19.93 -9.26 -6.62
CA ASP A 2 -20.72 -8.56 -7.63
C ASP A 2 -20.02 -7.26 -8.02
N LYS A 3 -19.41 -7.22 -9.19
CA LYS A 3 -18.80 -5.99 -9.74
C LYS A 3 -19.84 -5.17 -10.49
N TYR A 4 -19.76 -3.85 -10.35
CA TYR A 4 -20.63 -2.90 -11.03
C TYR A 4 -19.81 -1.93 -11.88
N ILE A 5 -20.27 -1.66 -13.07
CA ILE A 5 -19.63 -0.75 -14.03
C ILE A 5 -20.55 0.47 -14.17
N ILE A 6 -20.00 1.67 -14.08
CA ILE A 6 -20.72 2.92 -14.30
C ILE A 6 -20.34 3.45 -15.68
N LYS A 7 -21.35 3.73 -16.52
CA LYS A 7 -21.16 4.28 -17.88
C LYS A 7 -22.14 5.42 -18.13
N GLN A 8 -21.68 6.48 -18.79
CA GLN A 8 -22.55 7.54 -19.25
C GLN A 8 -23.23 7.11 -20.57
N ASN A 9 -24.56 7.28 -20.68
CA ASN A 9 -25.31 7.02 -21.88
C ASN A 9 -25.33 8.24 -22.82
N THR A 10 -25.88 8.07 -24.00
CA THR A 10 -25.97 9.14 -25.04
C THR A 10 -26.85 10.32 -24.62
N LYS A 11 -27.59 10.23 -23.52
CA LYS A 11 -28.43 11.30 -22.95
C LYS A 11 -27.74 12.03 -21.80
N GLY A 12 -26.47 11.68 -21.49
CA GLY A 12 -25.71 12.25 -20.41
C GLY A 12 -25.99 11.64 -19.02
N GLN A 13 -26.86 10.61 -18.92
CA GLN A 13 -27.20 9.95 -17.66
C GLN A 13 -26.23 8.82 -17.35
N TYR A 14 -26.04 8.53 -16.10
CA TYR A 14 -25.13 7.49 -15.61
C TYR A 14 -25.86 6.17 -15.37
N GLN A 15 -25.39 5.13 -16.01
CA GLN A 15 -25.95 3.77 -15.92
C GLN A 15 -25.04 2.90 -15.07
N VAL A 16 -25.59 2.30 -14.03
CA VAL A 16 -24.92 1.26 -13.23
C VAL A 16 -25.26 -0.10 -13.82
N ILE A 17 -24.26 -0.86 -14.22
CA ILE A 17 -24.40 -2.16 -14.87
C ILE A 17 -23.64 -3.19 -14.03
N LYS A 18 -24.34 -4.20 -13.53
CA LYS A 18 -23.67 -5.34 -12.89
C LYS A 18 -22.86 -6.10 -13.93
N GLU A 19 -21.62 -6.47 -13.63
CA GLU A 19 -20.74 -7.22 -14.53
C GLU A 19 -21.43 -8.49 -15.03
N GLY A 20 -21.27 -8.78 -16.31
CA GLY A 20 -21.98 -9.87 -17.01
C GLY A 20 -23.39 -9.53 -17.47
N ASN A 21 -23.98 -8.42 -17.07
CA ASN A 21 -25.30 -7.98 -17.54
C ASN A 21 -25.19 -7.09 -18.77
N LYS A 22 -26.15 -7.24 -19.70
CA LYS A 22 -26.26 -6.37 -20.89
C LYS A 22 -27.15 -5.13 -20.67
N ARG A 23 -27.85 -5.06 -19.55
CA ARG A 23 -28.78 -3.97 -19.23
C ARG A 23 -28.36 -3.28 -17.94
N ALA A 24 -28.58 -1.97 -17.88
CA ALA A 24 -28.37 -1.20 -16.67
C ALA A 24 -29.26 -1.73 -15.54
N THR A 25 -28.67 -1.82 -14.34
CA THR A 25 -29.37 -2.17 -13.11
C THR A 25 -30.14 -0.94 -12.59
N ALA A 26 -29.55 0.27 -12.77
CA ALA A 26 -30.15 1.55 -12.44
C ALA A 26 -29.60 2.66 -13.35
N VAL A 27 -30.28 3.82 -13.40
CA VAL A 27 -29.88 4.99 -14.18
C VAL A 27 -30.07 6.23 -13.31
N PHE A 28 -29.10 7.12 -13.31
CA PHE A 28 -29.04 8.33 -12.48
C PHE A 28 -28.72 9.55 -13.32
N GLU A 29 -29.18 10.72 -12.89
CA GLU A 29 -28.91 11.99 -13.56
C GLU A 29 -27.51 12.53 -13.30
N ASN A 30 -26.88 12.15 -12.19
CA ASN A 30 -25.50 12.49 -11.85
C ASN A 30 -24.69 11.26 -11.50
N GLU A 31 -23.39 11.39 -11.61
CA GLU A 31 -22.44 10.31 -11.42
C GLU A 31 -22.37 9.85 -9.97
N ARG A 32 -22.50 10.77 -9.03
CA ARG A 32 -22.44 10.50 -7.60
C ARG A 32 -23.51 9.51 -7.17
N ASP A 33 -24.78 9.79 -7.50
CA ASP A 33 -25.88 8.90 -7.14
C ASP A 33 -25.72 7.50 -7.75
N ALA A 34 -25.09 7.42 -8.95
CA ALA A 34 -24.77 6.16 -9.57
C ALA A 34 -23.72 5.38 -8.80
N ARG A 35 -22.72 6.07 -8.27
CA ARG A 35 -21.65 5.48 -7.44
C ARG A 35 -22.17 5.03 -6.09
N ASP A 36 -22.89 5.89 -5.38
CA ASP A 36 -23.50 5.57 -4.10
C ASP A 36 -24.38 4.32 -4.18
N TYR A 37 -25.17 4.23 -5.27
CA TYR A 37 -25.97 3.03 -5.53
C TYR A 37 -25.12 1.78 -5.80
N ALA A 38 -24.04 1.92 -6.59
CA ALA A 38 -23.15 0.80 -6.89
C ALA A 38 -22.44 0.30 -5.62
N LEU A 39 -21.99 1.22 -4.78
CA LEU A 39 -21.35 0.93 -3.49
C LEU A 39 -22.32 0.26 -2.53
N GLU A 40 -23.52 0.80 -2.33
CA GLU A 40 -24.57 0.20 -1.49
C GLU A 40 -24.89 -1.23 -1.91
N ARG A 41 -25.03 -1.47 -3.23
CA ARG A 41 -25.28 -2.81 -3.77
C ARG A 41 -24.14 -3.77 -3.56
N ARG A 42 -22.91 -3.28 -3.63
CA ARG A 42 -21.70 -4.05 -3.36
C ARG A 42 -21.64 -4.43 -1.88
N THR A 43 -21.86 -3.49 -0.95
CA THR A 43 -21.91 -3.75 0.49
C THR A 43 -22.95 -4.81 0.83
N ILE A 44 -24.18 -4.69 0.31
CA ILE A 44 -25.25 -5.68 0.52
C ILE A 44 -24.86 -7.07 -0.05
N ALA A 45 -24.14 -7.11 -1.18
CA ALA A 45 -23.69 -8.36 -1.78
C ALA A 45 -22.59 -9.02 -0.95
N ASN A 46 -21.65 -8.22 -0.43
CA ASN A 46 -20.57 -8.67 0.44
C ASN A 46 -21.10 -9.18 1.78
N GLU A 47 -22.03 -8.47 2.42
CA GLU A 47 -22.70 -8.94 3.65
C GLU A 47 -23.38 -10.30 3.45
N LYS A 48 -24.11 -10.46 2.35
CA LYS A 48 -24.76 -11.74 2.01
C LYS A 48 -23.77 -12.86 1.75
N GLU A 49 -22.64 -12.56 1.13
CA GLU A 49 -21.58 -13.55 0.88
C GLU A 49 -20.86 -13.92 2.18
N LEU A 50 -20.59 -12.92 3.04
CA LEU A 50 -20.00 -13.13 4.37
C LEU A 50 -20.90 -14.00 5.26
N ASP A 51 -22.20 -13.73 5.29
CA ASP A 51 -23.17 -14.53 6.02
C ASP A 51 -23.25 -15.97 5.47
N ARG A 52 -23.16 -16.13 4.15
CA ARG A 52 -23.11 -17.46 3.51
C ARG A 52 -21.82 -18.20 3.87
N LYS A 53 -20.67 -17.52 3.90
CA LYS A 53 -19.39 -18.10 4.33
C LYS A 53 -19.40 -18.47 5.82
N ARG A 54 -19.97 -17.61 6.68
CA ARG A 54 -20.15 -17.86 8.11
C ARG A 54 -21.04 -19.09 8.35
N SER A 55 -22.19 -19.17 7.67
CA SER A 55 -23.10 -20.32 7.74
C SER A 55 -22.43 -21.60 7.19
N GLY A 56 -21.69 -21.51 6.10
CA GLY A 56 -20.92 -22.62 5.53
C GLY A 56 -19.84 -23.13 6.48
N ARG A 57 -19.09 -22.22 7.13
CA ARG A 57 -18.10 -22.58 8.15
C ARG A 57 -18.71 -23.21 9.39
N ALA A 58 -19.87 -22.70 9.86
CA ALA A 58 -20.59 -23.28 10.99
C ALA A 58 -21.03 -24.71 10.68
N ILE A 59 -21.57 -24.98 9.49
CA ILE A 59 -21.94 -26.30 9.02
C ILE A 59 -20.72 -27.22 8.90
N LEU A 60 -19.64 -26.74 8.31
CA LEU A 60 -18.37 -27.49 8.16
C LEU A 60 -17.78 -27.85 9.53
N ASN A 61 -17.72 -26.92 10.47
CA ASN A 61 -17.23 -27.15 11.82
C ASN A 61 -18.13 -28.14 12.59
N PHE A 62 -19.42 -28.10 12.36
CA PHE A 62 -20.36 -29.10 12.92
C PHE A 62 -20.07 -30.51 12.39
N PHE A 63 -19.87 -30.66 11.09
CA PHE A 63 -19.50 -31.95 10.49
C PHE A 63 -18.09 -32.43 10.88
N ILE A 64 -17.11 -31.53 11.00
CA ILE A 64 -15.77 -31.86 11.50
C ILE A 64 -15.85 -32.31 12.97
N GLY A 65 -16.68 -31.66 13.79
CA GLY A 65 -16.92 -32.06 15.18
C GLY A 65 -17.51 -33.45 15.28
N ILE A 66 -18.50 -33.80 14.45
CA ILE A 66 -19.10 -35.15 14.39
C ILE A 66 -18.08 -36.18 13.90
N LEU A 67 -17.31 -35.87 12.88
CA LEU A 67 -16.25 -36.74 12.34
C LEU A 67 -15.14 -36.96 13.37
N GLY A 68 -14.72 -35.93 14.08
CA GLY A 68 -13.75 -36.01 15.17
C GLY A 68 -14.22 -36.89 16.34
N LEU A 69 -15.50 -36.81 16.70
CA LEU A 69 -16.11 -37.70 17.69
C LEU A 69 -16.16 -39.17 17.21
N ALA A 70 -16.45 -39.40 15.93
CA ALA A 70 -16.49 -40.75 15.36
C ALA A 70 -15.08 -41.36 15.26
N ILE A 71 -14.08 -40.56 14.89
CA ILE A 71 -12.67 -41.02 14.82
C ILE A 71 -12.09 -41.23 16.24
N GLY A 72 -12.42 -40.36 17.20
CA GLY A 72 -12.03 -40.53 18.63
C GLY A 72 -12.51 -41.82 19.25
N LEU A 73 -13.68 -42.34 18.84
CA LEU A 73 -14.23 -43.61 19.31
C LEU A 73 -13.55 -44.84 18.64
N VAL A 74 -12.95 -44.67 17.47
CA VAL A 74 -12.24 -45.76 16.74
C VAL A 74 -10.77 -45.84 17.12
N VAL A 75 -10.10 -44.68 17.36
CA VAL A 75 -8.65 -44.63 17.66
C VAL A 75 -8.32 -44.92 19.13
N GLY A 76 -9.33 -44.86 20.02
CA GLY A 76 -9.16 -45.30 21.41
C GLY A 76 -8.88 -46.82 21.59
N PHE A 77 -8.91 -47.59 20.53
CA PHE A 77 -8.75 -49.06 20.58
C PHE A 77 -7.44 -49.63 19.94
N ILE A 78 -6.61 -48.77 19.29
CA ILE A 78 -5.33 -49.21 18.75
C ILE A 78 -4.24 -48.20 19.15
N GLY A 79 -3.39 -48.65 20.06
CA GLY A 79 -2.31 -47.86 20.58
C GLY A 79 -1.17 -47.60 19.60
N GLY A 80 -0.51 -46.45 19.73
CA GLY A 80 0.93 -46.27 19.49
C GLY A 80 1.34 -45.58 18.19
N ASN A 81 1.88 -44.42 18.34
CA ASN A 81 2.95 -43.74 17.58
C ASN A 81 3.00 -43.85 16.04
N SER A 82 2.74 -42.77 15.39
CA SER A 82 3.59 -42.26 14.29
C SER A 82 3.17 -40.85 13.91
N TYR A 83 4.05 -39.89 14.07
CA TYR A 83 3.97 -38.54 13.48
C TYR A 83 4.24 -38.68 11.99
N LEU A 84 3.29 -38.27 11.17
CA LEU A 84 3.50 -38.04 9.75
C LEU A 84 3.32 -36.56 9.47
N ASN A 85 4.44 -35.89 9.16
CA ASN A 85 4.46 -34.62 8.49
C ASN A 85 3.93 -34.81 7.05
N LEU A 86 2.82 -34.19 6.76
CA LEU A 86 2.39 -33.97 5.37
C LEU A 86 2.49 -32.47 5.10
N GLU A 87 3.55 -32.09 4.38
CA GLU A 87 3.64 -30.82 3.67
C GLU A 87 2.69 -30.89 2.48
N ASP A 88 1.55 -30.22 2.55
CA ASP A 88 0.72 -29.97 1.39
C ASP A 88 1.09 -28.62 0.78
N ASN A 89 1.92 -28.69 -0.28
CA ASN A 89 2.13 -27.62 -1.22
C ASN A 89 0.92 -27.51 -2.16
N HIS A 90 -0.01 -26.64 -1.84
CA HIS A 90 -0.97 -26.09 -2.80
C HIS A 90 -0.88 -24.56 -2.77
N ASN A 91 -0.18 -23.99 -3.78
CA ASN A 91 -0.21 -22.58 -4.12
C ASN A 91 -1.58 -22.23 -4.72
N GLU A 92 -2.55 -21.96 -3.87
CA GLU A 92 -3.66 -21.07 -4.18
C GLU A 92 -3.26 -19.70 -3.62
N PRO A 93 -3.47 -18.56 -4.31
CA PRO A 93 -3.29 -17.26 -3.70
C PRO A 93 -4.36 -17.10 -2.62
N GLY A 94 -4.00 -17.50 -1.41
CA GLY A 94 -4.85 -17.36 -0.24
C GLY A 94 -4.92 -15.90 0.17
N ILE A 95 -6.12 -15.41 0.42
CA ILE A 95 -6.34 -14.17 1.17
C ILE A 95 -5.56 -14.29 2.47
N ILE A 96 -4.52 -13.47 2.64
CA ILE A 96 -3.69 -13.45 3.84
C ILE A 96 -4.58 -12.90 4.95
N SER A 97 -4.82 -13.71 5.99
CA SER A 97 -5.61 -13.28 7.15
C SER A 97 -4.90 -12.10 7.84
N THR A 98 -5.47 -10.91 7.74
CA THR A 98 -4.94 -9.65 8.27
C THR A 98 -5.59 -9.34 9.61
N ASP A 99 -5.42 -10.20 10.60
CA ASP A 99 -6.28 -10.15 11.79
C ASP A 99 -6.07 -8.91 12.69
N VAL A 100 -4.97 -8.15 12.59
CA VAL A 100 -4.77 -6.93 13.41
C VAL A 100 -4.09 -5.80 12.66
N PHE A 101 -2.94 -6.04 12.02
CA PHE A 101 -2.14 -5.01 11.36
C PHE A 101 -1.38 -5.59 10.16
N SER A 102 -1.53 -4.93 9.02
CA SER A 102 -0.77 -5.30 7.81
C SER A 102 -0.48 -4.08 6.93
N ILE A 103 0.68 -4.14 6.28
CA ILE A 103 1.19 -3.12 5.36
C ILE A 103 1.39 -3.79 4.02
N HIS A 104 0.77 -3.25 2.98
CA HIS A 104 0.77 -3.82 1.64
C HIS A 104 1.43 -2.83 0.67
N PHE A 105 2.60 -3.16 0.15
CA PHE A 105 3.28 -2.40 -0.90
C PHE A 105 2.79 -2.92 -2.24
N LEU A 106 2.12 -2.09 -3.02
CA LEU A 106 1.30 -2.52 -4.14
C LEU A 106 2.04 -2.55 -5.47
N GLU A 107 1.72 -3.53 -6.30
CA GLU A 107 1.99 -3.48 -7.75
C GLU A 107 1.01 -2.49 -8.41
N LEU A 108 1.52 -1.67 -9.32
CA LEU A 108 0.76 -0.56 -9.92
C LEU A 108 0.16 -0.88 -11.29
N GLY A 109 0.33 -2.11 -11.78
CA GLY A 109 -0.26 -2.57 -13.04
C GLY A 109 0.33 -1.93 -14.30
N ASN A 110 1.56 -1.40 -14.24
CA ASN A 110 2.27 -0.81 -15.37
C ASN A 110 3.79 -0.85 -15.17
N GLU A 111 4.54 -0.48 -16.24
CA GLU A 111 6.02 -0.51 -16.27
C GLU A 111 6.71 0.65 -15.55
N TYR A 112 5.97 1.56 -14.95
CA TYR A 112 6.52 2.77 -14.34
C TYR A 112 6.76 2.61 -12.85
N THR A 113 7.76 3.30 -12.34
CA THR A 113 8.04 3.38 -10.91
C THR A 113 7.02 4.29 -10.22
N GLY A 114 6.71 4.01 -8.96
CA GLY A 114 5.83 4.82 -8.12
C GLY A 114 5.44 4.11 -6.84
N ASP A 115 4.83 4.86 -5.92
CA ASP A 115 4.42 4.36 -4.61
C ASP A 115 2.90 4.21 -4.50
N SER A 116 2.48 3.13 -3.90
CA SER A 116 1.16 3.01 -3.27
C SER A 116 1.25 1.97 -2.16
N ILE A 117 0.94 2.39 -0.95
CA ILE A 117 0.99 1.51 0.21
C ILE A 117 -0.38 1.54 0.90
N TYR A 118 -1.02 0.39 0.94
CA TYR A 118 -2.25 0.20 1.69
C TYR A 118 -1.93 -0.39 3.06
N ILE A 119 -2.57 0.14 4.10
CA ILE A 119 -2.37 -0.33 5.48
C ILE A 119 -3.74 -0.63 6.09
N LYS A 120 -3.91 -1.86 6.57
CA LYS A 120 -5.05 -2.27 7.38
C LYS A 120 -4.63 -2.26 8.84
N ALA A 121 -5.31 -1.45 9.67
CA ALA A 121 -4.98 -1.30 11.07
C ALA A 121 -6.26 -1.22 11.93
N GLY A 122 -6.54 -2.27 12.68
CA GLY A 122 -7.79 -2.37 13.43
C GLY A 122 -9.00 -2.35 12.50
N GLY A 123 -9.86 -1.39 12.54
CA GLY A 123 -10.96 -1.22 11.58
C GLY A 123 -10.66 -0.19 10.49
N ASN A 124 -9.44 0.38 10.44
CA ASN A 124 -9.12 1.47 9.56
C ASN A 124 -8.41 1.00 8.29
N ASP A 125 -8.75 1.65 7.18
CA ASP A 125 -8.18 1.51 5.85
C ASP A 125 -7.40 2.78 5.51
N ILE A 126 -6.08 2.64 5.30
CA ILE A 126 -5.17 3.76 5.11
C ILE A 126 -4.45 3.58 3.78
N LEU A 127 -4.38 4.63 2.97
CA LEU A 127 -3.64 4.63 1.72
C LEU A 127 -2.58 5.74 1.72
N ILE A 128 -1.31 5.35 1.56
CA ILE A 128 -0.19 6.29 1.36
C ILE A 128 0.19 6.23 -0.12
N ASP A 129 0.07 7.34 -0.82
CA ASP A 129 0.30 7.52 -2.23
C ASP A 129 -0.57 6.63 -3.15
N ALA A 130 -0.69 7.02 -4.39
CA ALA A 130 -1.51 6.33 -5.38
C ALA A 130 -0.81 6.26 -6.74
N GLY A 131 0.45 5.85 -6.70
CA GLY A 131 1.23 5.30 -7.79
C GLY A 131 1.41 6.12 -9.03
N SER A 132 2.04 5.47 -9.96
CA SER A 132 2.93 5.99 -10.99
C SER A 132 2.23 6.73 -12.12
N ARG A 133 1.03 6.34 -12.47
CA ARG A 133 0.20 6.91 -13.57
C ARG A 133 -1.27 6.86 -13.19
N GLY A 134 -2.11 7.63 -13.87
CA GLY A 134 -3.55 7.62 -13.59
C GLY A 134 -4.21 6.24 -13.73
N ASN A 135 -3.68 5.35 -14.58
CA ASN A 135 -4.18 3.99 -14.71
C ASN A 135 -3.78 3.06 -13.54
N SER A 136 -2.83 3.45 -12.68
CA SER A 136 -2.51 2.72 -11.46
C SER A 136 -3.72 2.61 -10.52
N ALA A 137 -4.63 3.59 -10.57
CA ALA A 137 -5.87 3.56 -9.80
C ALA A 137 -6.66 2.26 -9.98
N GLN A 138 -6.65 1.67 -11.18
CA GLN A 138 -7.35 0.41 -11.43
C GLN A 138 -6.75 -0.74 -10.61
N ALA A 139 -5.42 -0.92 -10.67
CA ALA A 139 -4.74 -1.99 -9.95
C ALA A 139 -4.84 -1.80 -8.43
N ILE A 140 -4.73 -0.54 -7.97
CA ILE A 140 -4.87 -0.20 -6.55
C ILE A 140 -6.29 -0.53 -6.07
N CYS A 141 -7.33 -0.06 -6.77
CA CYS A 141 -8.72 -0.34 -6.38
C CYS A 141 -9.05 -1.83 -6.41
N GLU A 142 -8.61 -2.55 -7.46
CA GLU A 142 -8.82 -4.00 -7.57
C GLU A 142 -8.21 -4.76 -6.39
N TYR A 143 -7.06 -4.32 -5.89
CA TYR A 143 -6.41 -4.91 -4.74
C TYR A 143 -7.06 -4.49 -3.42
N VAL A 144 -7.24 -3.20 -3.20
CA VAL A 144 -7.78 -2.64 -1.94
C VAL A 144 -9.21 -3.11 -1.69
N ASP A 145 -9.98 -3.34 -2.74
CA ASP A 145 -11.35 -3.89 -2.70
C ASP A 145 -11.45 -5.25 -1.98
N ASP A 146 -10.39 -6.03 -1.94
CA ASP A 146 -10.38 -7.31 -1.23
C ASP A 146 -10.26 -7.13 0.31
N TYR A 147 -9.89 -5.94 0.78
CA TYR A 147 -9.63 -5.62 2.19
C TYR A 147 -10.52 -4.50 2.74
N CYS A 148 -10.76 -3.44 1.98
CA CYS A 148 -11.63 -2.31 2.34
C CYS A 148 -13.10 -2.68 2.05
N GLU A 149 -13.79 -3.22 3.06
CA GLU A 149 -15.12 -3.83 2.87
C GLU A 149 -16.25 -2.79 2.70
N ASP A 150 -16.10 -1.61 3.29
CA ASP A 150 -17.13 -0.56 3.32
C ASP A 150 -16.91 0.55 2.28
N GLY A 151 -15.75 0.55 1.60
CA GLY A 151 -15.40 1.54 0.58
C GLY A 151 -14.99 2.89 1.17
N ILE A 152 -14.57 2.92 2.44
CA ILE A 152 -14.09 4.11 3.14
C ILE A 152 -12.59 3.96 3.38
N LEU A 153 -11.83 5.00 3.05
CA LEU A 153 -10.45 5.16 3.49
C LEU A 153 -10.44 6.18 4.63
N GLU A 154 -10.22 5.74 5.85
CA GLU A 154 -10.19 6.60 7.02
C GLU A 154 -9.06 7.62 6.93
N TYR A 155 -7.94 7.20 6.33
CA TYR A 155 -6.81 8.10 6.09
C TYR A 155 -6.25 7.92 4.68
N VAL A 156 -6.06 9.03 4.00
CA VAL A 156 -5.31 9.11 2.75
C VAL A 156 -4.14 10.05 2.97
N ILE A 157 -2.94 9.62 2.61
CA ILE A 157 -1.73 10.41 2.73
C ILE A 157 -1.10 10.56 1.35
N ALA A 158 -0.91 11.78 0.88
CA ALA A 158 -0.09 12.07 -0.28
C ALA A 158 1.24 12.64 0.20
N THR A 159 2.35 11.97 -0.16
CA THR A 159 3.65 12.35 0.38
C THR A 159 4.18 13.63 -0.24
N HIS A 160 4.16 13.76 -1.56
CA HIS A 160 4.59 14.95 -2.30
C HIS A 160 3.95 14.99 -3.70
N ALA A 161 4.17 16.07 -4.46
CA ALA A 161 3.37 16.34 -5.67
C ALA A 161 3.89 15.71 -6.96
N HIS A 162 4.88 14.81 -6.92
CA HIS A 162 5.30 14.10 -8.12
C HIS A 162 4.22 13.13 -8.62
N GLN A 163 4.19 12.95 -9.94
CA GLN A 163 3.18 12.15 -10.63
C GLN A 163 3.16 10.70 -10.15
N ASP A 164 4.30 10.13 -9.85
CA ASP A 164 4.49 8.76 -9.40
C ASP A 164 4.04 8.50 -7.94
N HIS A 165 3.47 9.54 -7.30
CA HIS A 165 2.82 9.48 -5.99
C HIS A 165 1.36 9.87 -6.03
N ILE A 166 0.95 10.82 -6.91
CA ILE A 166 -0.39 11.37 -6.87
C ILE A 166 -1.29 11.04 -8.07
N ALA A 167 -0.77 10.45 -9.14
CA ALA A 167 -1.54 10.30 -10.39
C ALA A 167 -2.75 9.36 -10.24
N GLY A 168 -2.67 8.32 -9.43
CA GLY A 168 -3.77 7.40 -9.17
C GLY A 168 -4.90 8.03 -8.35
N PHE A 169 -4.64 9.03 -7.52
CA PHE A 169 -5.71 9.79 -6.87
C PHE A 169 -6.61 10.48 -7.91
N VAL A 170 -6.01 10.89 -9.03
CA VAL A 170 -6.71 11.58 -10.12
C VAL A 170 -7.38 10.60 -11.10
N GLY A 171 -6.72 9.50 -11.42
CA GLY A 171 -7.19 8.56 -12.45
C GLY A 171 -6.97 9.06 -13.89
N THR A 172 -7.80 8.58 -14.79
CA THR A 172 -7.81 8.98 -16.21
C THR A 172 -9.23 9.28 -16.67
N SER A 173 -9.42 9.73 -17.94
CA SER A 173 -10.76 9.91 -18.51
C SER A 173 -11.61 8.64 -18.52
N ASN A 174 -11.01 7.45 -18.42
CA ASN A 174 -11.70 6.16 -18.51
C ASN A 174 -11.58 5.31 -17.24
N ILE A 175 -10.67 5.67 -16.33
CA ILE A 175 -10.40 4.98 -15.08
C ILE A 175 -10.58 5.99 -13.95
N PRO A 176 -11.58 5.80 -13.07
CA PRO A 176 -11.77 6.68 -11.92
C PRO A 176 -10.55 6.65 -11.01
N GLY A 177 -10.16 7.81 -10.48
CA GLY A 177 -9.11 7.91 -9.47
C GLY A 177 -9.59 7.41 -8.11
N ILE A 178 -8.66 7.30 -7.17
CA ILE A 178 -8.96 6.88 -5.79
C ILE A 178 -10.01 7.79 -5.16
N PHE A 179 -9.90 9.11 -5.31
CA PHE A 179 -10.89 10.08 -4.83
C PHE A 179 -12.25 10.01 -5.53
N ASP A 180 -12.33 9.38 -6.68
CA ASP A 180 -13.59 9.11 -7.35
C ASP A 180 -14.19 7.75 -6.95
N TYR A 181 -13.40 6.86 -6.34
CA TYR A 181 -13.76 5.47 -6.11
C TYR A 181 -14.07 5.17 -4.65
N TYR A 182 -13.26 5.68 -3.71
CA TYR A 182 -13.46 5.56 -2.28
C TYR A 182 -13.94 6.88 -1.68
N LYS A 183 -14.69 6.79 -0.61
CA LYS A 183 -14.92 7.93 0.28
C LYS A 183 -13.70 8.07 1.20
N CYS A 184 -13.18 9.30 1.32
CA CYS A 184 -12.08 9.59 2.22
C CYS A 184 -12.57 10.32 3.46
N GLU A 185 -12.12 9.94 4.67
CA GLU A 185 -12.49 10.65 5.89
C GLU A 185 -11.48 11.74 6.27
N THR A 186 -10.18 11.42 6.19
CA THR A 186 -9.10 12.37 6.50
C THR A 186 -8.02 12.26 5.43
N ILE A 187 -7.71 13.40 4.81
CA ILE A 187 -6.63 13.54 3.82
C ILE A 187 -5.52 14.36 4.47
N ILE A 188 -4.30 13.82 4.45
CA ILE A 188 -3.10 14.51 4.94
C ILE A 188 -2.13 14.65 3.77
N ASP A 189 -1.66 15.85 3.49
CA ASP A 189 -0.70 16.05 2.41
C ASP A 189 0.41 17.06 2.77
N PHE A 190 1.29 17.28 1.80
CA PHE A 190 2.46 18.15 1.92
C PHE A 190 2.05 19.62 2.07
N PRO A 191 2.70 20.38 2.97
CA PRO A 191 2.35 21.79 3.20
C PRO A 191 2.87 22.75 2.13
N LEU A 192 3.98 22.39 1.45
CA LEU A 192 4.62 23.18 0.39
C LEU A 192 4.83 22.31 -0.86
N THR A 193 4.95 22.94 -2.03
CA THR A 193 5.26 22.28 -3.29
C THR A 193 5.80 23.28 -4.32
N ASN A 194 6.66 22.80 -5.21
CA ASN A 194 7.10 23.51 -6.42
C ASN A 194 6.26 23.10 -7.65
N ALA A 195 5.34 22.15 -7.49
CA ALA A 195 4.61 21.55 -8.60
C ALA A 195 3.58 22.51 -9.19
N SER A 196 3.59 22.58 -10.52
CA SER A 196 2.61 23.30 -11.32
C SER A 196 2.07 22.44 -12.46
N THR A 197 2.20 21.12 -12.35
CA THR A 197 1.83 20.15 -13.37
C THR A 197 0.30 20.02 -13.47
N LYS A 198 -0.17 19.52 -14.61
CA LYS A 198 -1.59 19.24 -14.81
C LYS A 198 -2.11 18.23 -13.77
N VAL A 199 -1.34 17.16 -13.51
CA VAL A 199 -1.74 16.11 -12.56
C VAL A 199 -1.86 16.66 -11.14
N TYR A 200 -0.95 17.53 -10.72
CA TYR A 200 -1.04 18.20 -9.42
C TYR A 200 -2.29 19.08 -9.31
N ASN A 201 -2.56 19.90 -10.33
CA ASN A 201 -3.75 20.74 -10.34
C ASN A 201 -5.05 19.91 -10.29
N GLU A 202 -5.10 18.78 -10.98
CA GLU A 202 -6.24 17.85 -10.92
C GLU A 202 -6.34 17.14 -9.57
N TYR A 203 -5.20 16.79 -8.95
CA TYR A 203 -5.16 16.26 -7.58
C TYR A 203 -5.80 17.23 -6.59
N VAL A 204 -5.38 18.50 -6.60
CA VAL A 204 -5.96 19.53 -5.72
C VAL A 204 -7.47 19.68 -5.93
N LEU A 205 -7.93 19.72 -7.19
CA LEU A 205 -9.35 19.83 -7.49
C LEU A 205 -10.15 18.65 -6.94
N LYS A 206 -9.64 17.43 -7.05
CA LYS A 206 -10.33 16.22 -6.56
C LYS A 206 -10.29 16.10 -5.05
N ARG A 207 -9.15 16.39 -4.41
CA ARG A 207 -9.02 16.49 -2.95
C ARG A 207 -10.02 17.49 -2.38
N ASP A 208 -10.09 18.69 -2.96
CA ASP A 208 -11.00 19.75 -2.51
C ASP A 208 -12.48 19.35 -2.75
N ALA A 209 -12.75 18.53 -3.75
CA ALA A 209 -14.08 17.97 -3.98
C ALA A 209 -14.48 16.97 -2.88
N GLU A 210 -13.58 16.09 -2.43
CA GLU A 210 -13.79 15.21 -1.27
C GLU A 210 -14.15 16.02 -0.02
N VAL A 211 -13.37 17.08 0.27
CA VAL A 211 -13.63 17.97 1.41
C VAL A 211 -15.01 18.60 1.31
N LYS A 212 -15.35 19.15 0.14
CA LYS A 212 -16.57 19.94 -0.05
C LYS A 212 -17.82 19.08 -0.15
N ASN A 213 -17.75 17.94 -0.85
CA ASN A 213 -18.93 17.16 -1.23
C ASN A 213 -19.15 15.97 -0.28
N ASP A 214 -18.07 15.36 0.21
CA ASP A 214 -18.10 14.12 0.98
C ASP A 214 -17.73 14.32 2.45
N GLY A 215 -17.32 15.57 2.80
CA GLY A 215 -17.08 15.99 4.16
C GLY A 215 -15.75 15.50 4.72
N ALA A 216 -14.81 15.13 3.86
CA ALA A 216 -13.45 14.77 4.26
C ALA A 216 -12.78 15.92 5.01
N LYS A 217 -11.98 15.60 6.00
CA LYS A 217 -11.07 16.56 6.63
C LYS A 217 -9.79 16.61 5.80
N HIS A 218 -9.27 17.78 5.57
CA HIS A 218 -7.97 17.96 4.95
C HIS A 218 -7.04 18.70 5.90
N TYR A 219 -5.84 18.17 6.07
CA TYR A 219 -4.77 18.74 6.87
C TYR A 219 -3.45 18.65 6.11
N THR A 220 -2.62 19.66 6.27
CA THR A 220 -1.20 19.51 5.88
C THR A 220 -0.43 18.77 6.96
N ALA A 221 0.69 18.15 6.60
CA ALA A 221 1.56 17.46 7.55
C ALA A 221 2.10 18.42 8.64
N LEU A 222 2.29 19.70 8.31
CA LEU A 222 2.71 20.72 9.29
C LEU A 222 1.61 21.00 10.31
N GLU A 223 0.36 21.15 9.88
CA GLU A 223 -0.79 21.30 10.80
C GLU A 223 -0.93 20.08 11.70
N CYS A 224 -0.73 18.86 11.15
CA CYS A 224 -0.72 17.65 11.95
C CYS A 224 0.38 17.67 13.00
N TYR A 225 1.62 17.98 12.62
CA TYR A 225 2.74 18.03 13.56
C TYR A 225 2.50 19.04 14.68
N ASN A 226 1.90 20.19 14.37
CA ASN A 226 1.61 21.27 15.31
C ASN A 226 0.33 21.04 16.13
N ASN A 227 -0.49 20.04 15.80
CA ASN A 227 -1.84 19.79 16.36
C ASN A 227 -2.79 20.99 16.16
N GLU A 228 -2.80 21.58 14.96
CA GLU A 228 -3.60 22.75 14.60
C GLU A 228 -4.98 22.35 14.06
N ASP A 229 -6.00 23.15 14.29
CA ASP A 229 -7.35 23.08 13.69
C ASP A 229 -8.04 21.70 13.73
N GLY A 230 -7.67 20.87 14.70
CA GLY A 230 -8.18 19.50 14.88
C GLY A 230 -7.33 18.41 14.23
N ALA A 231 -6.27 18.79 13.51
CA ALA A 231 -5.21 17.87 13.12
C ALA A 231 -4.47 17.33 14.35
N LYS A 232 -3.84 16.20 14.22
CA LYS A 232 -3.08 15.55 15.30
C LYS A 232 -1.70 15.12 14.82
N LYS A 233 -0.69 15.32 15.66
CA LYS A 233 0.64 14.75 15.41
C LYS A 233 0.59 13.23 15.45
N THR A 234 -0.20 12.65 16.35
CA THR A 234 -0.34 11.20 16.51
C THR A 234 -1.82 10.83 16.52
N TYR A 235 -2.20 9.91 15.66
CA TYR A 235 -3.52 9.33 15.54
C TYR A 235 -3.51 7.93 16.15
N GLU A 236 -4.47 7.64 17.03
CA GLU A 236 -4.78 6.29 17.50
C GLU A 236 -5.61 5.60 16.43
N ILE A 237 -5.03 4.57 15.79
CA ILE A 237 -5.67 3.89 14.66
C ILE A 237 -6.51 2.68 15.12
N GLY A 238 -6.41 2.31 16.37
CA GLY A 238 -7.10 1.15 16.95
C GLY A 238 -6.14 0.03 17.36
N ASP A 239 -6.59 -0.79 18.29
CA ASP A 239 -5.86 -1.95 18.81
C ASP A 239 -4.45 -1.63 19.36
N GLY A 240 -4.23 -0.40 19.83
CA GLY A 240 -2.94 0.07 20.33
C GLY A 240 -1.96 0.48 19.22
N ILE A 241 -2.42 0.55 17.99
CA ILE A 241 -1.62 1.00 16.84
C ILE A 241 -1.72 2.52 16.74
N THR A 242 -0.60 3.18 16.53
CA THR A 242 -0.52 4.62 16.32
C THR A 242 0.11 4.95 14.97
N MET A 243 -0.35 6.06 14.38
CA MET A 243 0.23 6.69 13.21
C MET A 243 0.67 8.11 13.59
N SER A 244 1.96 8.41 13.48
CA SER A 244 2.54 9.71 13.80
C SER A 244 3.09 10.39 12.56
N ILE A 245 2.74 11.67 12.40
CA ILE A 245 3.32 12.55 11.38
C ILE A 245 4.60 13.14 11.99
N LEU A 246 5.73 12.83 11.38
CA LEU A 246 7.04 13.32 11.78
C LEU A 246 7.27 14.73 11.23
N TYR A 247 8.05 15.54 11.93
CA TYR A 247 8.47 16.83 11.37
C TYR A 247 9.51 16.62 10.28
N ASN A 248 9.23 17.14 9.13
CA ASN A 248 10.20 17.31 8.06
C ASN A 248 10.57 18.81 7.98
N TYR A 249 11.85 19.12 7.99
CA TYR A 249 12.38 20.49 7.94
C TYR A 249 11.78 21.32 6.80
N PHE A 250 11.52 20.67 5.66
CA PHE A 250 10.98 21.32 4.47
C PHE A 250 9.46 21.51 4.50
N TYR A 251 8.78 21.23 5.60
CA TYR A 251 7.36 21.59 5.75
C TYR A 251 7.14 23.10 5.86
N ASP A 252 8.12 23.84 6.37
CA ASP A 252 8.10 25.30 6.55
C ASP A 252 9.37 25.99 6.03
N HIS A 253 10.22 25.26 5.29
CA HIS A 253 11.39 25.77 4.60
C HIS A 253 11.37 25.40 3.13
N GLU A 254 11.63 26.39 2.25
CA GLU A 254 11.65 26.18 0.81
C GLU A 254 12.87 25.36 0.38
N THR A 255 12.65 24.46 -0.58
CA THR A 255 13.68 23.72 -1.31
C THR A 255 13.38 23.75 -2.80
N SER A 256 14.39 23.54 -3.64
CA SER A 256 14.20 23.39 -5.09
C SER A 256 13.84 21.96 -5.49
N ASP A 257 13.96 21.00 -4.58
CA ASP A 257 13.65 19.58 -4.81
C ASP A 257 12.29 19.24 -4.25
N GLU A 258 11.37 18.86 -5.14
CA GLU A 258 10.00 18.49 -4.75
C GLU A 258 9.95 17.28 -3.82
N ASN A 259 10.91 16.34 -3.95
CA ASN A 259 11.02 15.16 -3.10
C ASN A 259 11.19 15.52 -1.61
N ASP A 260 11.87 16.62 -1.33
CA ASP A 260 12.13 17.07 0.03
C ASP A 260 10.88 17.54 0.78
N TYR A 261 9.78 17.82 0.08
CA TYR A 261 8.49 18.13 0.72
C TYR A 261 7.74 16.88 1.22
N SER A 262 8.32 15.69 1.08
CA SER A 262 7.68 14.42 1.42
C SER A 262 7.14 14.37 2.84
N VAL A 263 5.87 13.97 2.98
CA VAL A 263 5.24 13.65 4.26
C VAL A 263 5.86 12.39 4.84
N CYS A 264 6.41 12.50 6.04
CA CYS A 264 7.05 11.40 6.75
C CYS A 264 6.13 10.83 7.83
N VAL A 265 5.91 9.53 7.80
CA VAL A 265 4.97 8.83 8.68
C VAL A 265 5.64 7.68 9.42
N LEU A 266 5.35 7.59 10.71
CA LEU A 266 5.78 6.49 11.56
C LEU A 266 4.57 5.78 12.15
N PHE A 267 4.42 4.49 11.85
CA PHE A 267 3.48 3.62 12.55
C PHE A 267 4.19 2.88 13.69
N ASN A 268 3.44 2.64 14.76
CA ASN A 268 3.88 1.82 15.89
C ASN A 268 2.74 0.91 16.32
N ASP A 269 3.04 -0.39 16.49
CA ASP A 269 2.08 -1.42 16.91
C ASP A 269 2.17 -1.75 18.42
N GLY A 270 2.83 -0.88 19.18
CA GLY A 270 3.13 -1.07 20.60
C GLY A 270 4.48 -1.76 20.86
N VAL A 271 5.09 -2.40 19.85
CA VAL A 271 6.38 -3.10 19.92
C VAL A 271 7.30 -2.71 18.77
N ASN A 272 6.80 -2.71 17.56
CA ASN A 272 7.56 -2.47 16.33
C ASN A 272 7.24 -1.11 15.72
N ASN A 273 8.18 -0.58 14.96
CA ASN A 273 8.04 0.68 14.25
C ASN A 273 8.18 0.45 12.74
N TYR A 274 7.43 1.22 11.96
CA TYR A 274 7.33 1.12 10.51
C TYR A 274 7.43 2.52 9.93
N LEU A 275 8.51 2.80 9.17
CA LEU A 275 8.83 4.15 8.70
C LEU A 275 8.59 4.31 7.20
N PHE A 276 7.92 5.40 6.83
CA PHE A 276 7.65 5.85 5.47
C PHE A 276 8.11 7.28 5.32
N THR A 277 9.02 7.54 4.39
CA THR A 277 9.62 8.87 4.16
C THR A 277 9.32 9.42 2.77
N GLY A 278 8.38 8.79 2.04
CA GLY A 278 8.14 9.14 0.64
C GLY A 278 9.44 9.08 -0.16
N ASP A 279 9.75 10.16 -0.84
CA ASP A 279 10.97 10.30 -1.63
C ASP A 279 11.96 11.31 -1.06
N LEU A 280 11.82 11.60 0.24
CA LEU A 280 12.72 12.49 0.97
C LEU A 280 14.19 12.16 0.66
N GLU A 281 14.96 13.15 0.26
CA GLU A 281 16.37 12.97 -0.10
C GLU A 281 17.31 13.11 1.10
N SER A 282 18.59 12.86 0.89
CA SER A 282 19.59 12.72 1.96
C SER A 282 19.66 13.93 2.90
N GLU A 283 19.52 15.16 2.39
CA GLU A 283 19.50 16.36 3.23
C GLU A 283 18.26 16.39 4.13
N GLY A 284 17.09 16.09 3.58
CA GLY A 284 15.85 15.99 4.35
C GLY A 284 15.89 14.85 5.36
N GLU A 285 16.43 13.69 5.00
CA GLU A 285 16.61 12.56 5.94
C GLU A 285 17.57 12.90 7.09
N GLU A 286 18.65 13.67 6.82
CA GLU A 286 19.56 14.14 7.87
C GLU A 286 18.87 15.10 8.83
N LYS A 287 17.98 15.97 8.32
CA LYS A 287 17.12 16.84 9.12
C LYS A 287 16.06 16.05 9.86
N LEU A 288 15.46 15.03 9.23
CA LEU A 288 14.49 14.17 9.90
C LEU A 288 15.08 13.53 11.18
N VAL A 289 16.32 13.04 11.09
CA VAL A 289 17.07 12.51 12.27
C VAL A 289 17.39 13.61 13.28
N GLU A 290 17.69 14.83 12.84
CA GLU A 290 18.04 15.95 13.74
C GLU A 290 16.84 16.41 14.57
N TYR A 291 15.65 16.43 13.97
CA TYR A 291 14.46 17.03 14.56
C TYR A 291 13.47 16.03 15.17
N ASN A 292 13.67 14.72 14.95
CA ASN A 292 12.81 13.69 15.51
C ASN A 292 13.63 12.65 16.29
N ASP A 293 13.04 12.13 17.38
CA ASP A 293 13.59 10.99 18.12
C ASP A 293 13.13 9.70 17.43
N LEU A 294 13.87 9.30 16.38
CA LEU A 294 13.50 8.15 15.56
C LEU A 294 13.89 6.83 16.24
N PRO A 295 12.95 5.88 16.35
CA PRO A 295 13.25 4.54 16.87
C PRO A 295 13.90 3.64 15.82
N GLN A 296 14.42 2.48 16.26
CA GLN A 296 14.72 1.40 15.32
C GLN A 296 13.43 0.89 14.67
N CYS A 297 13.50 0.58 13.36
CA CYS A 297 12.33 0.22 12.57
C CYS A 297 12.35 -1.24 12.16
N LYS A 298 11.22 -1.91 12.32
CA LYS A 298 11.01 -3.25 11.79
C LYS A 298 10.93 -3.23 10.27
N VAL A 299 10.22 -2.25 9.73
CA VAL A 299 10.07 -2.05 8.29
C VAL A 299 10.42 -0.62 7.92
N PHE A 300 11.13 -0.47 6.83
CA PHE A 300 11.39 0.79 6.17
C PHE A 300 10.97 0.70 4.69
N LYS A 301 10.07 1.59 4.25
CA LYS A 301 9.86 1.81 2.82
C LYS A 301 11.12 2.51 2.30
N ALA A 302 11.81 1.90 1.36
CA ALA A 302 13.00 2.49 0.76
C ALA A 302 12.72 3.91 0.26
N GLY A 303 13.47 4.89 0.75
CA GLY A 303 13.31 6.28 0.29
C GLY A 303 13.54 6.37 -1.22
N HIS A 304 12.72 7.15 -1.91
CA HIS A 304 12.82 7.47 -3.33
C HIS A 304 13.10 6.22 -4.19
N HIS A 305 12.26 5.19 -4.02
CA HIS A 305 12.28 3.93 -4.79
C HIS A 305 13.62 3.19 -4.77
N GLY A 306 14.46 3.41 -3.76
CA GLY A 306 15.83 2.90 -3.71
C GLY A 306 16.81 3.70 -4.56
N SER A 307 16.61 5.01 -4.69
CA SER A 307 17.51 5.96 -5.34
C SER A 307 18.87 6.05 -4.66
N LYS A 308 19.85 6.54 -5.42
CA LYS A 308 21.18 6.91 -4.88
C LYS A 308 21.11 8.10 -3.92
N THR A 309 20.08 8.92 -4.00
CA THR A 309 19.93 10.20 -3.29
C THR A 309 19.26 10.09 -1.95
N SER A 310 18.61 8.95 -1.65
CA SER A 310 17.85 8.69 -0.42
C SER A 310 18.39 7.48 0.35
N SER A 311 17.78 7.14 1.49
CA SER A 311 18.25 6.10 2.40
C SER A 311 19.68 6.36 2.85
N SER A 312 19.91 7.56 3.40
CA SER A 312 21.22 8.06 3.82
C SER A 312 21.81 7.22 4.96
N ILE A 313 23.13 7.23 5.06
CA ILE A 313 23.82 6.52 6.15
C ILE A 313 23.34 7.02 7.51
N LYS A 314 23.13 8.34 7.66
CA LYS A 314 22.69 8.95 8.93
C LYS A 314 21.32 8.45 9.38
N LEU A 315 20.36 8.35 8.44
CA LEU A 315 19.05 7.77 8.73
C LEU A 315 19.16 6.28 9.08
N LEU A 316 19.86 5.50 8.26
CA LEU A 316 19.98 4.05 8.43
C LEU A 316 20.73 3.67 9.73
N GLU A 317 21.69 4.46 10.19
CA GLU A 317 22.40 4.27 11.47
C GLU A 317 21.46 4.37 12.67
N VAL A 318 20.41 5.19 12.57
CA VAL A 318 19.40 5.37 13.62
C VAL A 318 18.34 4.30 13.55
N ILE A 319 17.68 4.16 12.38
CA ILE A 319 16.50 3.29 12.24
C ILE A 319 16.83 1.80 12.13
N LYS A 320 18.03 1.43 11.67
CA LYS A 320 18.53 0.04 11.54
C LYS A 320 17.47 -0.93 11.07
N PRO A 321 16.93 -0.76 9.88
CA PRO A 321 15.76 -1.50 9.42
C PRO A 321 16.05 -3.00 9.35
N GLU A 322 15.07 -3.83 9.74
CA GLU A 322 15.17 -5.28 9.60
C GLU A 322 14.62 -5.74 8.24
N ILE A 323 13.59 -5.08 7.72
CA ILE A 323 12.95 -5.36 6.43
C ILE A 323 12.89 -4.07 5.64
N VAL A 324 13.24 -4.13 4.36
CA VAL A 324 13.16 -2.98 3.44
C VAL A 324 12.32 -3.36 2.22
N CYS A 325 11.28 -2.57 1.96
CA CYS A 325 10.40 -2.75 0.81
C CYS A 325 10.61 -1.61 -0.19
N VAL A 326 10.77 -1.97 -1.47
CA VAL A 326 11.04 -1.04 -2.55
C VAL A 326 9.87 -1.08 -3.54
N CYS A 327 9.14 0.01 -3.64
CA CYS A 327 8.12 0.18 -4.68
C CYS A 327 8.78 0.75 -5.93
N CYS A 328 9.06 -0.09 -6.91
CA CYS A 328 9.65 0.33 -8.17
C CYS A 328 9.44 -0.72 -9.26
N CYS A 329 9.63 -0.31 -10.52
CA CYS A 329 9.88 -1.23 -11.62
C CYS A 329 11.39 -1.46 -11.72
N THR A 330 11.87 -2.53 -11.09
CA THR A 330 13.29 -2.86 -10.95
C THR A 330 14.01 -2.89 -12.29
N GLY A 331 15.06 -2.09 -12.43
CA GLY A 331 15.86 -2.00 -13.65
C GLY A 331 15.21 -1.23 -14.81
N SER A 332 14.17 -0.42 -14.52
CA SER A 332 13.59 0.51 -15.49
C SER A 332 14.59 1.60 -15.86
N ASP A 333 14.60 1.97 -17.15
CA ASP A 333 15.35 3.08 -17.71
C ASP A 333 14.57 4.40 -17.69
N GLU A 334 13.45 4.46 -16.97
CA GLU A 334 12.54 5.60 -16.90
C GLU A 334 13.24 6.91 -16.50
N TYR A 335 14.15 6.83 -15.54
CA TYR A 335 14.86 8.00 -15.00
C TYR A 335 16.33 8.12 -15.45
N THR A 336 16.92 7.04 -15.97
CA THR A 336 18.36 7.01 -16.31
C THR A 336 18.74 5.79 -17.15
N ASP A 337 19.66 5.97 -18.08
CA ASP A 337 20.29 4.88 -18.85
C ASP A 337 21.48 4.24 -18.11
N ASP A 338 21.95 4.84 -17.00
CA ASP A 338 23.04 4.30 -16.21
C ASP A 338 22.56 3.15 -15.32
N ASN A 339 22.91 1.93 -15.72
CA ASN A 339 22.51 0.72 -15.01
C ASN A 339 22.84 0.75 -13.50
N ALA A 340 23.93 1.40 -13.09
CA ALA A 340 24.34 1.44 -11.68
C ALA A 340 23.37 2.26 -10.80
N ILE A 341 22.65 3.21 -11.40
CA ILE A 341 21.73 4.10 -10.68
C ILE A 341 20.25 3.92 -11.06
N MET A 342 19.91 2.97 -11.97
CA MET A 342 18.54 2.47 -12.10
C MET A 342 18.05 1.89 -10.77
N PHE A 343 16.75 1.98 -10.50
CA PHE A 343 16.18 1.54 -9.22
C PHE A 343 16.05 -0.01 -9.12
N PRO A 344 16.32 -0.58 -7.94
CA PRO A 344 17.07 -0.03 -6.80
C PRO A 344 18.55 0.15 -7.17
N SER A 345 19.13 1.30 -6.85
CA SER A 345 20.48 1.67 -7.26
C SER A 345 21.59 0.94 -6.49
N GLN A 346 22.78 0.77 -7.09
CA GLN A 346 23.90 0.18 -6.37
C GLN A 346 24.28 0.98 -5.10
N PRO A 347 24.33 2.34 -5.12
CA PRO A 347 24.60 3.10 -3.89
C PRO A 347 23.57 2.89 -2.78
N PHE A 348 22.29 2.67 -3.10
CA PHE A 348 21.27 2.29 -2.12
C PHE A 348 21.59 0.92 -1.52
N ILE A 349 21.89 -0.08 -2.36
CA ILE A 349 22.27 -1.43 -1.91
C ILE A 349 23.48 -1.38 -0.98
N ASP A 350 24.52 -0.62 -1.34
CA ASP A 350 25.77 -0.49 -0.55
C ASP A 350 25.52 0.06 0.87
N ARG A 351 24.50 0.90 1.03
CA ARG A 351 24.13 1.46 2.33
C ARG A 351 23.23 0.51 3.14
N VAL A 352 22.16 0.02 2.52
CA VAL A 352 21.14 -0.78 3.22
C VAL A 352 21.65 -2.16 3.60
N ALA A 353 22.49 -2.78 2.76
CA ALA A 353 23.05 -4.11 3.01
C ALA A 353 23.80 -4.27 4.34
N LYS A 354 24.27 -3.17 4.93
CA LYS A 354 24.92 -3.19 6.25
C LYS A 354 23.94 -3.49 7.40
N TYR A 355 22.66 -3.29 7.17
CA TYR A 355 21.62 -3.44 8.18
C TYR A 355 20.76 -4.67 7.95
N THR A 356 20.43 -5.00 6.71
CA THR A 356 19.56 -6.13 6.37
C THR A 356 19.82 -6.66 4.97
N ASP A 357 19.57 -7.95 4.77
CA ASP A 357 19.45 -8.58 3.45
C ASP A 357 17.98 -8.84 3.06
N LEU A 358 17.02 -8.60 3.96
CA LEU A 358 15.59 -8.75 3.71
C LEU A 358 15.07 -7.55 2.91
N ILE A 359 15.47 -7.46 1.66
CA ILE A 359 15.04 -6.44 0.71
C ILE A 359 14.11 -7.08 -0.31
N TYR A 360 12.93 -6.49 -0.50
CA TYR A 360 11.91 -6.93 -1.45
C TYR A 360 11.56 -5.79 -2.41
N ALA A 361 11.22 -6.10 -3.66
CA ALA A 361 10.82 -5.11 -4.64
C ALA A 361 9.58 -5.57 -5.42
N THR A 362 8.66 -4.66 -5.71
CA THR A 362 7.34 -5.00 -6.27
C THR A 362 7.45 -5.59 -7.67
N THR A 363 7.95 -4.86 -8.65
CA THR A 363 7.96 -5.26 -10.06
C THR A 363 9.35 -5.18 -10.68
N ILE A 364 9.47 -5.71 -11.88
CA ILE A 364 10.71 -5.70 -12.67
C ILE A 364 10.38 -5.54 -14.15
N VAL A 365 11.25 -4.85 -14.89
CA VAL A 365 11.16 -4.73 -16.35
C VAL A 365 11.13 -6.10 -17.03
N SER A 366 10.37 -6.22 -18.09
CA SER A 366 10.23 -7.43 -18.87
C SER A 366 10.10 -7.12 -20.36
N ASN A 367 10.47 -8.11 -21.20
CA ASN A 367 10.31 -8.02 -22.66
C ASN A 367 8.93 -8.52 -23.14
N ASN A 368 7.97 -8.71 -22.23
CA ASN A 368 6.59 -9.06 -22.57
C ASN A 368 5.84 -7.82 -23.13
N GLU A 369 4.59 -8.01 -23.57
CA GLU A 369 3.76 -6.92 -24.11
C GLU A 369 3.49 -5.82 -23.07
N GLU A 370 3.40 -6.17 -21.79
CA GLU A 370 3.18 -5.23 -20.68
C GLU A 370 4.44 -4.47 -20.27
N ARG A 371 5.64 -4.92 -20.74
CA ARG A 371 6.97 -4.37 -20.45
C ARG A 371 7.42 -4.51 -19.00
N PHE A 372 6.61 -5.09 -18.13
CA PHE A 372 6.94 -5.42 -16.74
C PHE A 372 6.37 -6.79 -16.34
N LYS A 373 6.75 -7.25 -15.19
CA LYS A 373 6.17 -8.41 -14.48
C LYS A 373 6.41 -8.27 -12.99
N SER A 374 5.67 -9.03 -12.19
CA SER A 374 5.94 -9.15 -10.76
C SER A 374 7.37 -9.62 -10.50
N LEU A 375 8.09 -8.95 -9.62
CA LEU A 375 9.29 -9.49 -8.97
C LEU A 375 8.86 -10.22 -7.70
N ASN A 376 8.52 -9.50 -6.63
CA ASN A 376 7.82 -10.09 -5.48
C ASN A 376 6.29 -9.98 -5.61
N GLY A 377 5.79 -9.07 -6.44
CA GLY A 377 4.37 -8.75 -6.52
C GLY A 377 3.95 -7.75 -5.46
N ASN A 378 2.69 -7.81 -5.02
CA ASN A 378 2.27 -7.09 -3.82
C ASN A 378 3.01 -7.68 -2.61
N ILE A 379 3.73 -6.83 -1.86
CA ILE A 379 4.51 -7.26 -0.69
C ILE A 379 3.68 -6.95 0.54
N VAL A 380 3.29 -7.99 1.29
CA VAL A 380 2.48 -7.83 2.50
C VAL A 380 3.31 -8.13 3.74
N VAL A 381 3.47 -7.14 4.58
CA VAL A 381 4.06 -7.28 5.92
C VAL A 381 2.94 -7.32 6.94
N SER A 382 2.79 -8.43 7.65
CA SER A 382 1.70 -8.65 8.61
C SER A 382 2.25 -8.90 10.00
N LEU A 383 1.56 -8.32 11.00
CA LEU A 383 1.75 -8.66 12.40
C LEU A 383 0.70 -9.69 12.82
N LYS A 384 1.15 -10.86 13.25
CA LYS A 384 0.27 -11.91 13.78
C LYS A 384 0.90 -12.52 15.02
N ASP A 385 0.15 -12.56 16.12
CA ASP A 385 0.62 -13.12 17.40
C ASP A 385 1.95 -12.53 17.88
N GLY A 386 2.20 -11.23 17.63
CA GLY A 386 3.45 -10.53 17.96
C GLY A 386 4.61 -10.83 17.01
N VAL A 387 4.40 -11.59 15.94
CA VAL A 387 5.41 -11.93 14.95
C VAL A 387 5.14 -11.17 13.64
N VAL A 388 6.16 -10.45 13.17
CA VAL A 388 6.11 -9.78 11.87
C VAL A 388 6.59 -10.74 10.78
N THR A 389 5.78 -10.94 9.76
CA THR A 389 6.06 -11.83 8.62
C THR A 389 5.93 -11.08 7.30
N VAL A 390 6.66 -11.52 6.27
CA VAL A 390 6.55 -11.01 4.91
C VAL A 390 5.96 -12.10 4.02
N ASN A 391 4.89 -11.75 3.30
CA ASN A 391 4.28 -12.61 2.29
C ASN A 391 4.05 -11.81 1.01
N CYS A 392 4.55 -12.32 -0.09
CA CYS A 392 4.47 -11.65 -1.39
C CYS A 392 3.53 -12.40 -2.32
N SER A 393 2.78 -11.70 -3.16
CA SER A 393 1.80 -12.32 -4.04
C SER A 393 2.41 -13.19 -5.13
N ASN A 394 3.65 -12.93 -5.54
CA ASN A 394 4.36 -13.74 -6.54
C ASN A 394 5.33 -14.74 -5.88
N ASN A 395 6.31 -14.25 -5.10
CA ASN A 395 7.28 -15.07 -4.39
C ASN A 395 7.97 -14.26 -3.29
N ASN A 396 8.55 -14.96 -2.29
CA ASN A 396 9.27 -14.35 -1.16
C ASN A 396 10.81 -14.31 -1.37
N VAL A 397 11.28 -14.33 -2.60
CA VAL A 397 12.73 -14.28 -2.90
C VAL A 397 13.26 -12.88 -2.59
N ILE A 398 14.25 -12.79 -1.70
CA ILE A 398 14.89 -11.50 -1.38
C ILE A 398 15.68 -10.97 -2.58
N LEU A 399 15.78 -9.66 -2.69
CA LEU A 399 16.33 -8.99 -3.87
C LEU A 399 17.70 -9.52 -4.28
N LYS A 400 18.64 -9.75 -3.33
CA LYS A 400 20.00 -10.24 -3.62
C LYS A 400 20.04 -11.64 -4.24
N GLU A 401 18.99 -12.44 -4.06
CA GLU A 401 18.92 -13.80 -4.61
C GLU A 401 18.26 -13.84 -6.00
N THR A 402 17.72 -12.74 -6.49
CA THR A 402 17.10 -12.67 -7.82
C THR A 402 18.16 -12.74 -8.93
N ASP A 403 17.76 -13.26 -10.10
CA ASP A 403 18.64 -13.30 -11.29
C ASP A 403 19.01 -11.89 -11.77
N TRP A 404 18.07 -10.92 -11.62
CA TRP A 404 18.34 -9.54 -11.98
C TRP A 404 19.46 -8.96 -11.12
N PHE A 405 19.39 -9.14 -9.81
CA PHE A 405 20.41 -8.65 -8.88
C PHE A 405 21.77 -9.26 -9.20
N LYS A 406 21.87 -10.58 -9.30
CA LYS A 406 23.11 -11.31 -9.62
C LYS A 406 23.77 -10.84 -10.92
N LYS A 407 22.99 -10.35 -11.87
CA LYS A 407 23.48 -9.82 -13.14
C LYS A 407 23.86 -8.35 -13.08
N ASN A 408 23.15 -7.52 -12.31
CA ASN A 408 23.19 -6.07 -12.43
C ASN A 408 23.73 -5.36 -11.19
N ARG A 409 23.85 -6.05 -10.05
CA ARG A 409 24.26 -5.50 -8.76
C ARG A 409 25.32 -6.38 -8.11
N THR A 410 26.01 -5.79 -7.13
CA THR A 410 26.97 -6.51 -6.29
C THR A 410 26.55 -6.35 -4.84
N TRP A 411 26.48 -7.45 -4.10
CA TRP A 411 26.30 -7.38 -2.67
C TRP A 411 27.61 -6.99 -2.01
N PRO A 412 27.65 -5.94 -1.14
CA PRO A 412 28.91 -5.52 -0.51
C PRO A 412 29.45 -6.59 0.42
N ALA A 413 30.80 -6.68 0.52
CA ALA A 413 31.48 -7.73 1.29
C ALA A 413 31.23 -7.58 2.82
N ASP A 414 30.89 -6.38 3.28
CA ASP A 414 30.54 -6.06 4.66
C ASP A 414 29.00 -6.05 4.90
N GLY A 415 28.22 -6.50 3.91
CA GLY A 415 26.76 -6.67 4.01
C GLY A 415 26.37 -7.89 4.85
N LYS A 416 25.16 -7.83 5.46
CA LYS A 416 24.55 -8.95 6.21
C LYS A 416 24.17 -10.14 5.34
#